data_27beb01d682bfb9f1e2cd354f62d9065
#
_entry.id   27beb01d682bfb9f1e2cd354f62d9065
#
_cell.length_a   1.000
_cell.length_b   1.000
_cell.length_c   1.000
_cell.angle_alpha   90.00
_cell.angle_beta   90.00
_cell.angle_gamma   90.00
#
_symmetry.space_group_name_H-M   'P 1'
#
loop_
_entity.id
_entity.type
_entity.pdbx_description
1 polymer ?
#
loop_
_entity_poly.entity_id
_entity_poly.type
_entity_poly.pdbx_seq_one_letter_code
_entity_poly.pdbx_strand_id
1 'polypeptide(L)'
;MMLTRRIIPCLDVTAGRVVKGINFVNLVDAGDPVEIARRYDDQGADEITFLDITASSDQRDIILSVIEQVASQVFIPLTVGGGVRQVADVRRLLNAGADKVGINTSAVTNPDLVREASGRYGAQCIVVAIDAKRVSGEGEAPRWEVFTHGGRNATGLDAVQWARKMAEYGAGEILLTSMDRDGTRSGFDLALTRAVSDAVAIPVIASGGVGSLKDLADGITEGHADAVLAASIFHYGQHTVQEAKRFMAERGIRMRLDD
;
A
#
# COMPACT_ATOMS: atom_id res chain seq x y z
N MET A 1 9.90 22.80 5.61
CA MET A 1 8.46 22.72 5.26
C MET A 1 7.99 21.32 5.65
N MET A 2 7.06 21.17 6.58
CA MET A 2 6.54 19.82 6.91
C MET A 2 5.52 19.43 5.84
N LEU A 3 5.69 18.24 5.25
CA LEU A 3 4.76 17.67 4.27
C LEU A 3 3.43 17.29 4.94
N THR A 4 2.33 17.33 4.20
CA THR A 4 1.04 16.78 4.63
C THR A 4 1.09 15.26 4.66
N ARG A 5 0.36 14.65 5.60
CA ARG A 5 0.18 13.20 5.65
C ARG A 5 -0.93 12.78 4.69
N ARG A 6 -0.88 11.53 4.23
CA ARG A 6 -1.79 11.02 3.19
C ARG A 6 -2.67 9.91 3.74
N ILE A 7 -3.94 9.89 3.31
CA ILE A 7 -4.85 8.76 3.48
C ILE A 7 -5.04 8.11 2.10
N ILE A 8 -4.77 6.81 2.03
CA ILE A 8 -4.74 6.03 0.80
C ILE A 8 -5.76 4.89 0.90
N PRO A 9 -6.94 5.00 0.28
CA PRO A 9 -7.83 3.85 0.12
C PRO A 9 -7.17 2.76 -0.74
N CYS A 10 -7.34 1.48 -0.33
CA CYS A 10 -6.83 0.33 -1.05
C CYS A 10 -7.98 -0.50 -1.61
N LEU A 11 -7.88 -0.90 -2.87
CA LEU A 11 -8.82 -1.76 -3.57
C LEU A 11 -8.13 -3.03 -4.04
N ASP A 12 -8.56 -4.17 -3.50
CA ASP A 12 -8.18 -5.47 -4.06
C ASP A 12 -9.01 -5.72 -5.33
N VAL A 13 -8.33 -5.99 -6.43
CA VAL A 13 -8.95 -6.20 -7.74
C VAL A 13 -8.70 -7.62 -8.21
N THR A 14 -9.75 -8.29 -8.70
CA THR A 14 -9.67 -9.59 -9.36
C THR A 14 -10.61 -9.64 -10.54
N ALA A 15 -10.15 -10.16 -11.67
CA ALA A 15 -10.93 -10.26 -12.91
C ALA A 15 -11.66 -8.94 -13.28
N GLY A 16 -11.02 -7.80 -13.03
CA GLY A 16 -11.58 -6.48 -13.34
C GLY A 16 -12.65 -5.97 -12.37
N ARG A 17 -12.85 -6.63 -11.23
CA ARG A 17 -13.81 -6.24 -10.18
C ARG A 17 -13.11 -5.97 -8.87
N VAL A 18 -13.60 -5.00 -8.12
CA VAL A 18 -13.17 -4.81 -6.75
C VAL A 18 -13.77 -5.90 -5.88
N VAL A 19 -12.94 -6.51 -5.05
CA VAL A 19 -13.37 -7.57 -4.14
C VAL A 19 -13.01 -7.24 -2.70
N LYS A 20 -13.70 -7.89 -1.78
CA LYS A 20 -13.45 -7.82 -0.34
C LYS A 20 -13.30 -9.23 0.20
N GLY A 21 -12.32 -9.44 1.04
CA GLY A 21 -12.10 -10.69 1.75
C GLY A 21 -11.17 -10.48 2.94
N ILE A 22 -11.14 -11.45 3.84
CA ILE A 22 -10.15 -11.51 4.91
C ILE A 22 -9.06 -12.48 4.46
N ASN A 23 -7.79 -12.05 4.48
CA ASN A 23 -6.65 -12.85 4.01
C ASN A 23 -6.85 -13.45 2.60
N PHE A 24 -7.48 -12.70 1.69
CA PHE A 24 -7.79 -13.13 0.31
C PHE A 24 -8.65 -14.39 0.20
N VAL A 25 -9.43 -14.72 1.24
CA VAL A 25 -10.35 -15.86 1.28
C VAL A 25 -11.80 -15.37 1.32
N ASN A 26 -12.71 -16.14 0.71
CA ASN A 26 -14.13 -15.80 0.64
C ASN A 26 -14.38 -14.41 0.03
N LEU A 27 -13.76 -14.16 -1.12
CA LEU A 27 -13.87 -12.88 -1.82
C LEU A 27 -15.33 -12.62 -2.23
N VAL A 28 -15.82 -11.43 -1.88
CA VAL A 28 -17.14 -10.93 -2.26
C VAL A 28 -16.94 -9.76 -3.20
N ASP A 29 -17.67 -9.73 -4.31
CA ASP A 29 -17.69 -8.59 -5.25
C ASP A 29 -18.15 -7.33 -4.51
N ALA A 30 -17.35 -6.28 -4.61
CA ALA A 30 -17.60 -5.00 -3.96
C ALA A 30 -17.99 -3.89 -4.94
N GLY A 31 -17.92 -4.16 -6.25
CA GLY A 31 -18.40 -3.25 -7.27
C GLY A 31 -17.39 -2.94 -8.38
N ASP A 32 -17.74 -1.95 -9.17
CA ASP A 32 -16.94 -1.44 -10.28
C ASP A 32 -15.74 -0.62 -9.75
N PRO A 33 -14.50 -0.90 -10.19
CA PRO A 33 -13.32 -0.20 -9.71
C PRO A 33 -13.30 1.29 -10.08
N VAL A 34 -13.87 1.67 -11.22
CA VAL A 34 -13.90 3.07 -11.66
C VAL A 34 -14.87 3.89 -10.79
N GLU A 35 -16.06 3.35 -10.52
CA GLU A 35 -17.07 4.02 -9.68
C GLU A 35 -16.54 4.18 -8.23
N ILE A 36 -15.88 3.14 -7.72
CA ILE A 36 -15.32 3.19 -6.36
C ILE A 36 -14.15 4.19 -6.29
N ALA A 37 -13.26 4.18 -7.28
CA ALA A 37 -12.13 5.11 -7.33
C ALA A 37 -12.60 6.58 -7.41
N ARG A 38 -13.59 6.88 -8.26
CA ARG A 38 -14.21 8.22 -8.33
C ARG A 38 -14.79 8.65 -6.99
N ARG A 39 -15.51 7.76 -6.32
CA ARG A 39 -16.07 8.06 -5.00
C ARG A 39 -14.99 8.43 -3.99
N TYR A 40 -13.81 7.80 -4.03
CA TYR A 40 -12.70 8.17 -3.14
C TYR A 40 -12.03 9.47 -3.54
N ASP A 41 -11.91 9.76 -4.84
CA ASP A 41 -11.45 11.05 -5.35
C ASP A 41 -12.39 12.17 -4.88
N ASP A 42 -13.70 12.01 -5.08
CA ASP A 42 -14.74 12.95 -4.61
C ASP A 42 -14.74 13.15 -3.08
N GLN A 43 -14.29 12.15 -2.31
CA GLN A 43 -14.11 12.24 -0.86
C GLN A 43 -12.76 12.87 -0.45
N GLY A 44 -11.95 13.30 -1.40
CA GLY A 44 -10.68 13.96 -1.15
C GLY A 44 -9.57 13.02 -0.72
N ALA A 45 -9.56 11.75 -1.15
CA ALA A 45 -8.41 10.86 -0.94
C ALA A 45 -7.13 11.50 -1.51
N ASP A 46 -5.98 11.21 -0.89
CA ASP A 46 -4.71 11.79 -1.34
C ASP A 46 -4.06 10.96 -2.44
N GLU A 47 -4.34 9.68 -2.46
CA GLU A 47 -3.92 8.67 -3.42
C GLU A 47 -4.92 7.51 -3.38
N ILE A 48 -4.82 6.62 -4.36
CA ILE A 48 -5.54 5.35 -4.38
C ILE A 48 -4.59 4.21 -4.74
N THR A 49 -4.75 3.04 -4.13
CA THR A 49 -3.95 1.86 -4.45
C THR A 49 -4.84 0.74 -4.96
N PHE A 50 -4.47 0.17 -6.11
CA PHE A 50 -5.04 -1.07 -6.64
C PHE A 50 -4.06 -2.20 -6.44
N LEU A 51 -4.51 -3.29 -5.85
CA LEU A 51 -3.75 -4.53 -5.72
C LEU A 51 -4.43 -5.62 -6.58
N ASP A 52 -3.78 -6.00 -7.67
CA ASP A 52 -4.19 -7.15 -8.46
C ASP A 52 -3.80 -8.43 -7.71
N ILE A 53 -4.80 -9.08 -7.12
CA ILE A 53 -4.61 -10.30 -6.32
C ILE A 53 -4.70 -11.59 -7.15
N THR A 54 -5.03 -11.49 -8.44
CA THR A 54 -5.20 -12.67 -9.31
C THR A 54 -3.98 -13.00 -10.16
N ALA A 55 -3.09 -12.11 -10.33
CA ALA A 55 -1.79 -12.14 -11.05
C ALA A 55 -1.44 -13.40 -11.89
N SER A 56 -2.42 -14.03 -12.56
CA SER A 56 -2.14 -15.00 -13.63
C SER A 56 -1.81 -14.25 -14.93
N SER A 57 -0.99 -14.86 -15.79
CA SER A 57 -0.56 -14.28 -17.07
C SER A 57 -1.74 -13.86 -17.96
N ASP A 58 -2.84 -14.62 -17.89
CA ASP A 58 -3.97 -14.50 -18.79
C ASP A 58 -4.96 -13.36 -18.42
N GLN A 59 -4.81 -12.77 -17.23
CA GLN A 59 -5.69 -11.71 -16.73
C GLN A 59 -5.02 -10.32 -16.70
N ARG A 60 -3.77 -10.20 -17.13
CA ARG A 60 -3.04 -8.92 -17.10
C ARG A 60 -3.64 -7.85 -17.99
N ASP A 61 -4.22 -8.23 -19.11
CA ASP A 61 -4.83 -7.25 -20.03
C ASP A 61 -6.12 -6.66 -19.44
N ILE A 62 -6.80 -7.40 -18.56
CA ILE A 62 -7.98 -6.92 -17.86
C ILE A 62 -7.61 -5.79 -16.90
N ILE A 63 -6.55 -5.94 -16.10
CA ILE A 63 -6.14 -4.90 -15.15
C ILE A 63 -5.65 -3.64 -15.89
N LEU A 64 -4.98 -3.77 -17.04
CA LEU A 64 -4.55 -2.63 -17.84
C LEU A 64 -5.74 -1.80 -18.32
N SER A 65 -6.79 -2.46 -18.83
CA SER A 65 -8.03 -1.78 -19.23
C SER A 65 -8.72 -1.07 -18.06
N VAL A 66 -8.72 -1.67 -16.87
CA VAL A 66 -9.26 -1.03 -15.67
C VAL A 66 -8.43 0.21 -15.29
N ILE A 67 -7.11 0.12 -15.34
CA ILE A 67 -6.21 1.26 -15.05
C ILE A 67 -6.47 2.41 -16.02
N GLU A 68 -6.55 2.14 -17.33
CA GLU A 68 -6.86 3.15 -18.35
C GLU A 68 -8.19 3.85 -18.09
N GLN A 69 -9.22 3.10 -17.73
CA GLN A 69 -10.54 3.66 -17.41
C GLN A 69 -10.51 4.51 -16.13
N VAL A 70 -9.85 4.05 -15.08
CA VAL A 70 -9.69 4.80 -13.83
C VAL A 70 -8.88 6.08 -14.07
N ALA A 71 -7.73 5.99 -14.72
CA ALA A 71 -6.86 7.13 -15.01
C ALA A 71 -7.53 8.21 -15.88
N SER A 72 -8.55 7.84 -16.66
CA SER A 72 -9.34 8.79 -17.44
C SER A 72 -10.38 9.59 -16.62
N GLN A 73 -10.67 9.17 -15.39
CA GLN A 73 -11.78 9.70 -14.57
C GLN A 73 -11.37 10.12 -13.15
N VAL A 74 -10.18 9.73 -12.70
CA VAL A 74 -9.68 9.98 -11.33
C VAL A 74 -8.38 10.76 -11.45
N PHE A 75 -8.24 11.83 -10.67
CA PHE A 75 -7.16 12.80 -10.79
C PHE A 75 -6.22 12.84 -9.58
N ILE A 76 -6.39 11.91 -8.65
CA ILE A 76 -5.41 11.64 -7.57
C ILE A 76 -4.44 10.54 -8.02
N PRO A 77 -3.19 10.52 -7.47
CA PRO A 77 -2.21 9.51 -7.84
C PRO A 77 -2.72 8.08 -7.67
N LEU A 78 -2.49 7.25 -8.69
CA LEU A 78 -2.85 5.84 -8.72
C LEU A 78 -1.61 4.97 -8.59
N THR A 79 -1.55 4.19 -7.51
CA THR A 79 -0.56 3.12 -7.33
C THR A 79 -1.17 1.78 -7.75
N VAL A 80 -0.47 1.02 -8.57
CA VAL A 80 -0.89 -0.32 -8.99
C VAL A 80 0.15 -1.35 -8.58
N GLY A 81 -0.26 -2.35 -7.81
CA GLY A 81 0.54 -3.48 -7.38
C GLY A 81 -0.04 -4.81 -7.83
N GLY A 82 0.77 -5.86 -7.79
CA GLY A 82 0.41 -7.22 -8.20
C GLY A 82 1.01 -7.62 -9.55
N GLY A 83 1.51 -8.84 -9.63
CA GLY A 83 1.97 -9.47 -10.87
C GLY A 83 3.20 -8.87 -11.57
N VAL A 84 3.85 -7.86 -11.03
CA VAL A 84 5.06 -7.23 -11.60
C VAL A 84 6.25 -8.17 -11.45
N ARG A 85 6.91 -8.54 -12.55
CA ARG A 85 8.03 -9.48 -12.58
C ARG A 85 9.27 -8.93 -13.26
N GLN A 86 9.12 -7.94 -14.12
CA GLN A 86 10.19 -7.37 -14.94
C GLN A 86 9.93 -5.89 -15.24
N VAL A 87 10.97 -5.18 -15.67
CA VAL A 87 10.88 -3.74 -15.99
C VAL A 87 9.84 -3.43 -17.09
N ALA A 88 9.62 -4.36 -18.02
CA ALA A 88 8.59 -4.22 -19.04
C ALA A 88 7.16 -4.18 -18.45
N ASP A 89 6.91 -4.90 -17.34
CA ASP A 89 5.60 -4.83 -16.64
C ASP A 89 5.40 -3.46 -16.03
N VAL A 90 6.44 -2.89 -15.39
CA VAL A 90 6.41 -1.51 -14.87
C VAL A 90 6.02 -0.52 -15.97
N ARG A 91 6.68 -0.61 -17.13
CA ARG A 91 6.37 0.23 -18.29
C ARG A 91 4.91 0.12 -18.72
N ARG A 92 4.37 -1.10 -18.78
CA ARG A 92 2.98 -1.34 -19.22
C ARG A 92 1.98 -0.67 -18.28
N LEU A 93 2.20 -0.78 -16.96
CA LEU A 93 1.34 -0.17 -15.95
C LEU A 93 1.40 1.37 -15.99
N LEU A 94 2.61 1.94 -16.10
CA LEU A 94 2.78 3.40 -16.23
C LEU A 94 2.14 3.92 -17.53
N ASN A 95 2.30 3.21 -18.65
CA ASN A 95 1.68 3.60 -19.92
C ASN A 95 0.14 3.50 -19.88
N ALA A 96 -0.43 2.61 -19.08
CA ALA A 96 -1.86 2.51 -18.88
C ALA A 96 -2.43 3.62 -17.97
N GLY A 97 -1.57 4.41 -17.33
CA GLY A 97 -1.96 5.57 -16.52
C GLY A 97 -1.72 5.43 -15.02
N ALA A 98 -1.03 4.38 -14.57
CA ALA A 98 -0.56 4.32 -13.18
C ALA A 98 0.53 5.38 -12.95
N ASP A 99 0.50 6.08 -11.82
CA ASP A 99 1.54 7.00 -11.39
C ASP A 99 2.68 6.27 -10.69
N LYS A 100 2.33 5.20 -9.96
CA LYS A 100 3.28 4.38 -9.20
C LYS A 100 3.01 2.91 -9.41
N VAL A 101 4.07 2.10 -9.30
CA VAL A 101 4.01 0.64 -9.45
C VAL A 101 4.55 -0.03 -8.21
N GLY A 102 3.73 -0.90 -7.62
CA GLY A 102 4.06 -1.70 -6.44
C GLY A 102 4.78 -3.00 -6.81
N ILE A 103 5.97 -3.23 -6.24
CA ILE A 103 6.78 -4.43 -6.44
C ILE A 103 6.94 -5.13 -5.08
N ASN A 104 6.49 -6.38 -4.98
CA ASN A 104 6.57 -7.19 -3.75
C ASN A 104 7.50 -8.40 -3.95
N THR A 105 6.96 -9.58 -4.20
CA THR A 105 7.70 -10.85 -4.34
C THR A 105 8.87 -10.76 -5.32
N SER A 106 8.69 -10.05 -6.41
CA SER A 106 9.76 -9.91 -7.43
C SER A 106 10.95 -9.09 -6.94
N ALA A 107 10.75 -8.15 -6.01
CA ALA A 107 11.85 -7.45 -5.37
C ALA A 107 12.71 -8.39 -4.51
N VAL A 108 12.08 -9.38 -3.86
CA VAL A 108 12.80 -10.39 -3.06
C VAL A 108 13.57 -11.35 -3.96
N THR A 109 12.95 -11.83 -5.04
CA THR A 109 13.59 -12.81 -5.95
C THR A 109 14.63 -12.18 -6.86
N ASN A 110 14.46 -10.93 -7.25
CA ASN A 110 15.37 -10.14 -8.08
C ASN A 110 15.41 -8.67 -7.61
N PRO A 111 16.23 -8.34 -6.59
CA PRO A 111 16.31 -6.98 -6.08
C PRO A 111 16.76 -5.94 -7.11
N ASP A 112 17.55 -6.34 -8.11
CA ASP A 112 18.00 -5.45 -9.18
C ASP A 112 16.85 -4.92 -10.04
N LEU A 113 15.71 -5.59 -10.06
CA LEU A 113 14.49 -5.07 -10.69
C LEU A 113 14.12 -3.68 -10.14
N VAL A 114 14.24 -3.46 -8.82
CA VAL A 114 13.95 -2.16 -8.20
C VAL A 114 14.92 -1.10 -8.70
N ARG A 115 16.23 -1.43 -8.75
CA ARG A 115 17.28 -0.53 -9.22
C ARG A 115 17.11 -0.17 -10.71
N GLU A 116 16.84 -1.16 -11.54
CA GLU A 116 16.62 -0.95 -12.97
C GLU A 116 15.37 -0.12 -13.26
N ALA A 117 14.27 -0.42 -12.57
CA ALA A 117 13.01 0.29 -12.73
C ALA A 117 13.12 1.74 -12.24
N SER A 118 13.72 1.98 -11.07
CA SER A 118 13.91 3.32 -10.52
C SER A 118 14.88 4.15 -11.36
N GLY A 119 15.96 3.55 -11.85
CA GLY A 119 16.91 4.20 -12.75
C GLY A 119 16.30 4.59 -14.10
N ARG A 120 15.28 3.86 -14.57
CA ARG A 120 14.65 4.09 -15.86
C ARG A 120 13.45 5.03 -15.81
N TYR A 121 12.64 4.96 -14.75
CA TYR A 121 11.36 5.70 -14.64
C TYR A 121 11.37 6.74 -13.51
N GLY A 122 12.39 6.73 -12.68
CA GLY A 122 12.50 7.57 -11.49
C GLY A 122 12.00 6.85 -10.22
N ALA A 123 12.65 7.14 -9.09
CA ALA A 123 12.31 6.56 -7.80
C ALA A 123 10.84 6.80 -7.43
N GLN A 124 10.29 7.98 -7.74
CA GLN A 124 8.91 8.38 -7.42
C GLN A 124 7.84 7.44 -8.02
N CYS A 125 8.18 6.67 -9.05
CA CYS A 125 7.25 5.70 -9.67
C CYS A 125 7.33 4.30 -9.03
N ILE A 126 8.25 4.06 -8.09
CA ILE A 126 8.52 2.72 -7.56
C ILE A 126 8.16 2.65 -6.08
N VAL A 127 7.19 1.83 -5.76
CA VAL A 127 6.78 1.47 -4.40
C VAL A 127 7.22 0.03 -4.14
N VAL A 128 8.01 -0.22 -3.09
CA VAL A 128 8.30 -1.59 -2.66
C VAL A 128 7.33 -1.99 -1.55
N ALA A 129 6.52 -3.01 -1.83
CA ALA A 129 5.61 -3.59 -0.86
C ALA A 129 6.34 -4.66 -0.03
N ILE A 130 6.20 -4.58 1.29
CA ILE A 130 6.81 -5.48 2.27
C ILE A 130 5.72 -6.05 3.15
N ASP A 131 5.48 -7.35 3.05
CA ASP A 131 4.62 -8.09 3.97
C ASP A 131 5.51 -8.62 5.09
N ALA A 132 5.32 -8.10 6.30
CA ALA A 132 6.17 -8.41 7.44
C ALA A 132 5.39 -9.12 8.54
N LYS A 133 6.01 -10.14 9.15
CA LYS A 133 5.46 -10.90 10.27
C LYS A 133 6.46 -10.95 11.42
N ARG A 134 5.97 -10.77 12.64
CA ARG A 134 6.80 -10.90 13.83
C ARG A 134 7.29 -12.35 14.00
N VAL A 135 8.60 -12.50 14.23
CA VAL A 135 9.26 -13.81 14.42
C VAL A 135 9.99 -13.92 15.75
N SER A 136 10.09 -12.82 16.53
CA SER A 136 10.62 -12.84 17.89
C SER A 136 9.59 -13.34 18.88
N GLY A 137 10.03 -14.08 19.88
CA GLY A 137 9.23 -14.54 21.00
C GLY A 137 8.76 -13.41 21.92
N GLU A 138 7.88 -13.78 22.86
CA GLU A 138 7.46 -12.87 23.93
C GLU A 138 8.64 -12.57 24.86
N GLY A 139 8.87 -11.29 25.17
CA GLY A 139 10.01 -10.84 25.98
C GLY A 139 11.33 -10.66 25.23
N GLU A 140 11.40 -11.05 23.96
CA GLU A 140 12.56 -10.78 23.10
C GLU A 140 12.45 -9.41 22.42
N ALA A 141 13.61 -8.87 22.01
CA ALA A 141 13.64 -7.68 21.16
C ALA A 141 12.82 -7.94 19.87
N PRO A 142 11.92 -7.03 19.50
CA PRO A 142 11.05 -7.25 18.33
C PRO A 142 11.85 -7.44 17.05
N ARG A 143 11.55 -8.51 16.32
CA ARG A 143 12.09 -8.79 14.98
C ARG A 143 10.96 -9.21 14.06
N TRP A 144 11.02 -8.74 12.82
CA TRP A 144 10.04 -9.07 11.78
C TRP A 144 10.76 -9.62 10.56
N GLU A 145 10.16 -10.61 9.95
CA GLU A 145 10.64 -11.27 8.74
C GLU A 145 9.76 -10.91 7.56
N VAL A 146 10.38 -10.73 6.39
CA VAL A 146 9.68 -10.51 5.12
C VAL A 146 9.08 -11.81 4.63
N PHE A 147 7.83 -11.74 4.18
CA PHE A 147 7.11 -12.84 3.54
C PHE A 147 6.80 -12.52 2.09
N THR A 148 6.62 -13.54 1.27
CA THR A 148 6.27 -13.42 -0.14
C THR A 148 5.02 -14.24 -0.47
N HIS A 149 4.51 -14.10 -1.72
CA HIS A 149 3.35 -14.84 -2.22
C HIS A 149 2.09 -14.64 -1.35
N GLY A 150 1.80 -13.39 -0.97
CA GLY A 150 0.66 -13.09 -0.11
C GLY A 150 0.80 -13.69 1.28
N GLY A 151 2.00 -13.64 1.86
CA GLY A 151 2.28 -14.09 3.22
C GLY A 151 2.52 -15.60 3.37
N ARG A 152 2.61 -16.36 2.27
CA ARG A 152 2.73 -17.83 2.33
C ARG A 152 4.15 -18.33 2.54
N ASN A 153 5.15 -17.61 2.07
CA ASN A 153 6.54 -18.06 2.08
C ASN A 153 7.41 -17.12 2.92
N ALA A 154 7.96 -17.64 4.00
CA ALA A 154 9.01 -16.99 4.78
C ALA A 154 10.29 -16.88 3.95
N THR A 155 11.04 -15.77 4.08
CA THR A 155 12.24 -15.51 3.26
C THR A 155 13.54 -15.54 4.06
N GLY A 156 13.47 -15.50 5.39
CA GLY A 156 14.63 -15.33 6.27
C GLY A 156 15.18 -13.87 6.30
N LEU A 157 14.58 -12.94 5.55
CA LEU A 157 15.05 -11.56 5.49
C LEU A 157 14.43 -10.74 6.62
N ASP A 158 15.27 -10.01 7.38
CA ASP A 158 14.82 -9.03 8.35
C ASP A 158 14.13 -7.85 7.64
N ALA A 159 12.92 -7.51 8.08
CA ALA A 159 12.08 -6.52 7.39
C ALA A 159 12.69 -5.10 7.42
N VAL A 160 13.37 -4.72 8.52
CA VAL A 160 13.98 -3.40 8.65
C VAL A 160 15.23 -3.29 7.75
N GLN A 161 16.08 -4.33 7.73
CA GLN A 161 17.23 -4.37 6.84
C GLN A 161 16.82 -4.42 5.38
N TRP A 162 15.72 -5.14 5.09
CA TRP A 162 15.18 -5.22 3.74
C TRP A 162 14.65 -3.86 3.26
N ALA A 163 13.93 -3.13 4.10
CA ALA A 163 13.47 -1.78 3.79
C ALA A 163 14.64 -0.83 3.47
N ARG A 164 15.71 -0.86 4.27
CA ARG A 164 16.95 -0.09 4.01
C ARG A 164 17.55 -0.43 2.64
N LYS A 165 17.68 -1.72 2.36
CA LYS A 165 18.22 -2.18 1.07
C LYS A 165 17.36 -1.72 -0.10
N MET A 166 16.05 -1.74 0.02
CA MET A 166 15.16 -1.29 -1.05
C MET A 166 15.24 0.23 -1.25
N ALA A 167 15.38 1.01 -0.18
CA ALA A 167 15.62 2.44 -0.27
C ALA A 167 16.97 2.74 -0.99
N GLU A 168 18.04 2.01 -0.66
CA GLU A 168 19.33 2.11 -1.35
C GLU A 168 19.24 1.70 -2.83
N TYR A 169 18.35 0.77 -3.18
CA TYR A 169 18.12 0.33 -4.57
C TYR A 169 17.24 1.29 -5.35
N GLY A 170 16.77 2.37 -4.72
CA GLY A 170 16.03 3.45 -5.37
C GLY A 170 14.51 3.32 -5.32
N ALA A 171 13.98 2.54 -4.38
CA ALA A 171 12.57 2.65 -4.06
C ALA A 171 12.22 4.08 -3.66
N GLY A 172 11.10 4.61 -4.16
CA GLY A 172 10.60 5.92 -3.79
C GLY A 172 9.75 5.91 -2.53
N GLU A 173 9.08 4.78 -2.25
CA GLU A 173 8.25 4.57 -1.07
C GLU A 173 8.28 3.10 -0.64
N ILE A 174 8.00 2.86 0.64
CA ILE A 174 7.74 1.52 1.20
C ILE A 174 6.26 1.42 1.57
N LEU A 175 5.56 0.42 1.02
CA LEU A 175 4.24 0.01 1.49
C LEU A 175 4.43 -1.16 2.46
N LEU A 176 4.27 -0.90 3.76
CA LEU A 176 4.56 -1.85 4.83
C LEU A 176 3.27 -2.45 5.39
N THR A 177 3.05 -3.72 5.15
CA THR A 177 1.89 -4.45 5.69
C THR A 177 2.30 -5.36 6.83
N SER A 178 1.70 -5.18 8.01
CA SER A 178 1.82 -6.14 9.09
C SER A 178 0.86 -7.30 8.88
N MET A 179 1.40 -8.49 8.66
CA MET A 179 0.61 -9.72 8.54
C MET A 179 -0.05 -10.12 9.87
N ASP A 180 0.53 -9.72 11.00
CA ASP A 180 -0.02 -10.00 12.32
C ASP A 180 -1.26 -9.15 12.61
N ARG A 181 -1.41 -8.01 11.93
CA ARG A 181 -2.51 -7.06 12.11
C ARG A 181 -3.52 -7.07 10.97
N ASP A 182 -3.12 -7.49 9.79
CA ASP A 182 -4.01 -7.46 8.62
C ASP A 182 -5.29 -8.24 8.84
N GLY A 183 -6.43 -7.61 8.55
CA GLY A 183 -7.78 -8.15 8.78
C GLY A 183 -8.27 -8.15 10.24
N THR A 184 -7.43 -7.85 11.25
CA THR A 184 -7.79 -7.94 12.68
C THR A 184 -8.63 -6.78 13.19
N ARG A 185 -8.56 -5.60 12.56
CA ARG A 185 -9.16 -4.34 13.00
C ARG A 185 -8.70 -3.88 14.40
N SER A 186 -7.51 -4.28 14.82
CA SER A 186 -6.93 -3.96 16.13
C SER A 186 -5.86 -2.87 16.10
N GLY A 187 -5.82 -2.09 15.01
CA GLY A 187 -4.82 -1.06 14.75
C GLY A 187 -3.57 -1.58 14.06
N PHE A 188 -2.75 -0.64 13.55
CA PHE A 188 -1.47 -0.96 12.94
C PHE A 188 -0.50 -1.64 13.91
N ASP A 189 0.47 -2.38 13.40
CA ASP A 189 1.68 -2.75 14.16
C ASP A 189 2.59 -1.51 14.28
N LEU A 190 2.34 -0.72 15.32
CA LEU A 190 3.05 0.56 15.53
C LEU A 190 4.53 0.35 15.76
N ALA A 191 4.92 -0.76 16.41
CA ALA A 191 6.33 -1.07 16.65
C ALA A 191 7.07 -1.40 15.36
N LEU A 192 6.47 -2.22 14.48
CA LEU A 192 6.99 -2.50 13.14
C LEU A 192 7.07 -1.24 12.30
N THR A 193 5.97 -0.49 12.23
CA THR A 193 5.86 0.72 11.41
C THR A 193 6.94 1.72 11.80
N ARG A 194 7.10 1.97 13.10
CA ARG A 194 8.12 2.88 13.63
C ARG A 194 9.54 2.39 13.34
N ALA A 195 9.80 1.10 13.56
CA ALA A 195 11.13 0.54 13.31
C ALA A 195 11.58 0.70 11.86
N VAL A 196 10.65 0.57 10.89
CA VAL A 196 10.93 0.77 9.48
C VAL A 196 11.00 2.26 9.14
N SER A 197 10.04 3.07 9.59
CA SER A 197 10.01 4.52 9.30
C SER A 197 11.25 5.24 9.81
N ASP A 198 11.72 4.90 11.01
CA ASP A 198 12.93 5.48 11.59
C ASP A 198 14.24 4.97 10.92
N ALA A 199 14.14 3.89 10.14
CA ALA A 199 15.30 3.25 9.51
C ALA A 199 15.57 3.71 8.08
N VAL A 200 14.62 4.35 7.41
CA VAL A 200 14.72 4.78 6.01
C VAL A 200 14.46 6.27 5.86
N ALA A 201 14.98 6.88 4.80
CA ALA A 201 14.75 8.30 4.50
C ALA A 201 13.64 8.54 3.46
N ILE A 202 13.05 7.47 2.95
CA ILE A 202 11.93 7.52 1.99
C ILE A 202 10.59 7.33 2.72
N PRO A 203 9.48 7.83 2.19
CA PRO A 203 8.17 7.69 2.81
C PRO A 203 7.78 6.24 3.07
N VAL A 204 7.15 6.01 4.24
CA VAL A 204 6.58 4.72 4.63
C VAL A 204 5.06 4.83 4.73
N ILE A 205 4.36 3.92 4.06
CA ILE A 205 2.91 3.79 4.08
C ILE A 205 2.57 2.63 5.01
N ALA A 206 1.89 2.91 6.14
CA ALA A 206 1.43 1.89 7.06
C ALA A 206 0.20 1.17 6.53
N SER A 207 0.19 -0.16 6.59
CA SER A 207 -0.89 -1.03 6.10
C SER A 207 -1.15 -2.21 7.05
N GLY A 208 -2.41 -2.65 7.10
CA GLY A 208 -2.87 -3.80 7.87
C GLY A 208 -3.33 -3.45 9.29
N GLY A 209 -4.60 -3.78 9.59
CA GLY A 209 -5.16 -3.74 10.94
C GLY A 209 -6.06 -2.57 11.29
N VAL A 210 -6.29 -1.61 10.40
CA VAL A 210 -7.14 -0.44 10.69
C VAL A 210 -8.58 -0.86 10.98
N GLY A 211 -9.08 -0.45 12.15
CA GLY A 211 -10.46 -0.66 12.59
C GLY A 211 -11.19 0.63 12.99
N SER A 212 -10.45 1.72 13.23
CA SER A 212 -11.00 3.01 13.68
C SER A 212 -10.23 4.21 13.12
N LEU A 213 -10.82 5.40 13.22
CA LEU A 213 -10.13 6.66 12.88
C LEU A 213 -8.92 6.93 13.76
N LYS A 214 -8.98 6.46 15.03
CA LYS A 214 -7.84 6.58 15.95
C LYS A 214 -6.62 5.81 15.44
N ASP A 215 -6.82 4.63 14.88
CA ASP A 215 -5.71 3.82 14.37
C ASP A 215 -4.97 4.54 13.24
N LEU A 216 -5.69 5.28 12.38
CA LEU A 216 -5.07 6.11 11.34
C LEU A 216 -4.17 7.20 11.93
N ALA A 217 -4.64 7.88 12.98
CA ALA A 217 -3.85 8.89 13.67
C ALA A 217 -2.62 8.27 14.35
N ASP A 218 -2.78 7.14 15.05
CA ASP A 218 -1.69 6.45 15.74
C ASP A 218 -0.60 5.97 14.76
N GLY A 219 -0.99 5.51 13.55
CA GLY A 219 -0.04 5.14 12.50
C GLY A 219 0.92 6.27 12.13
N ILE A 220 0.43 7.52 12.14
CA ILE A 220 1.25 8.71 11.87
C ILE A 220 2.02 9.16 13.11
N THR A 221 1.35 9.28 14.27
CA THR A 221 1.94 9.91 15.46
C THR A 221 2.86 8.97 16.23
N GLU A 222 2.50 7.71 16.34
CA GLU A 222 3.25 6.69 17.07
C GLU A 222 4.06 5.78 16.15
N GLY A 223 3.49 5.45 14.99
CA GLY A 223 4.16 4.64 13.96
C GLY A 223 5.16 5.41 13.11
N HIS A 224 5.14 6.75 13.14
CA HIS A 224 5.97 7.64 12.31
C HIS A 224 5.77 7.47 10.80
N ALA A 225 4.66 6.86 10.38
CA ALA A 225 4.36 6.71 8.96
C ALA A 225 4.12 8.06 8.27
N ASP A 226 4.40 8.13 6.97
CA ASP A 226 4.14 9.30 6.13
C ASP A 226 2.76 9.24 5.48
N ALA A 227 2.20 8.04 5.38
CA ALA A 227 0.87 7.78 4.89
C ALA A 227 0.26 6.56 5.58
N VAL A 228 -1.07 6.47 5.54
CA VAL A 228 -1.84 5.34 6.06
C VAL A 228 -2.72 4.78 4.96
N LEU A 229 -2.68 3.47 4.78
CA LEU A 229 -3.48 2.74 3.83
C LEU A 229 -4.56 1.96 4.56
N ALA A 230 -5.80 2.09 4.09
CA ALA A 230 -6.93 1.39 4.67
C ALA A 230 -7.94 0.96 3.61
N ALA A 231 -8.59 -0.16 3.84
CA ALA A 231 -9.61 -0.73 2.95
C ALA A 231 -10.98 -0.79 3.65
N SER A 232 -11.13 -1.66 4.64
CA SER A 232 -12.42 -2.07 5.18
C SER A 232 -13.24 -0.92 5.79
N ILE A 233 -12.62 0.01 6.55
CA ILE A 233 -13.32 1.12 7.20
C ILE A 233 -13.98 2.07 6.20
N PHE A 234 -13.40 2.19 5.00
CA PHE A 234 -13.93 3.01 3.91
C PHE A 234 -14.89 2.22 3.03
N HIS A 235 -14.55 0.98 2.67
CA HIS A 235 -15.39 0.15 1.81
C HIS A 235 -16.75 -0.19 2.41
N TYR A 236 -16.82 -0.43 3.73
CA TYR A 236 -18.08 -0.69 4.41
C TYR A 236 -18.86 0.57 4.78
N GLY A 237 -18.37 1.76 4.37
CA GLY A 237 -19.04 3.03 4.66
C GLY A 237 -19.12 3.36 6.15
N GLN A 238 -18.24 2.79 6.98
CA GLN A 238 -18.16 3.11 8.41
C GLN A 238 -17.69 4.54 8.60
N HIS A 239 -16.75 4.99 7.76
CA HIS A 239 -16.22 6.34 7.71
C HIS A 239 -15.95 6.75 6.27
N THR A 240 -16.04 8.05 6.00
CA THR A 240 -15.56 8.67 4.76
C THR A 240 -14.08 9.07 4.92
N VAL A 241 -13.38 9.23 3.79
CA VAL A 241 -12.00 9.75 3.80
C VAL A 241 -11.97 11.17 4.39
N GLN A 242 -12.98 11.98 4.07
CA GLN A 242 -13.09 13.35 4.57
C GLN A 242 -13.25 13.40 6.10
N GLU A 243 -14.09 12.53 6.70
CA GLU A 243 -14.21 12.39 8.15
C GLU A 243 -12.88 12.00 8.78
N ALA A 244 -12.17 11.04 8.17
CA ALA A 244 -10.85 10.60 8.64
C ALA A 244 -9.83 11.75 8.63
N LYS A 245 -9.78 12.52 7.56
CA LYS A 245 -8.89 13.70 7.46
C LYS A 245 -9.20 14.76 8.51
N ARG A 246 -10.48 15.08 8.72
CA ARG A 246 -10.89 16.04 9.77
C ARG A 246 -10.50 15.54 11.16
N PHE A 247 -10.79 14.27 11.46
CA PHE A 247 -10.41 13.66 12.74
C PHE A 247 -8.90 13.73 13.02
N MET A 248 -8.07 13.47 11.98
CA MET A 248 -6.61 13.56 12.09
C MET A 248 -6.14 15.00 12.23
N ALA A 249 -6.73 15.93 11.48
CA ALA A 249 -6.41 17.37 11.57
C ALA A 249 -6.72 17.96 12.94
N GLU A 250 -7.84 17.60 13.57
CA GLU A 250 -8.21 17.99 14.94
C GLU A 250 -7.18 17.53 16.00
N ARG A 251 -6.38 16.52 15.67
CA ARG A 251 -5.27 15.99 16.50
C ARG A 251 -3.90 16.58 16.14
N GLY A 252 -3.89 17.65 15.34
CA GLY A 252 -2.68 18.37 14.96
C GLY A 252 -1.87 17.69 13.84
N ILE A 253 -2.40 16.64 13.21
CA ILE A 253 -1.77 16.00 12.04
C ILE A 253 -2.08 16.87 10.81
N ARG A 254 -1.05 17.27 10.08
CA ARG A 254 -1.25 18.07 8.86
C ARG A 254 -1.85 17.22 7.75
N MET A 255 -3.08 17.55 7.38
CA MET A 255 -3.82 16.92 6.29
C MET A 255 -4.08 17.94 5.18
N ARG A 256 -4.23 17.44 3.94
CA ARG A 256 -4.84 18.23 2.87
C ARG A 256 -6.36 18.18 3.08
N LEU A 257 -6.94 19.29 3.49
CA LEU A 257 -8.39 19.45 3.56
C LEU A 257 -8.82 20.19 2.31
N ASP A 258 -9.84 19.68 1.64
CA ASP A 258 -10.53 20.43 0.61
C ASP A 258 -11.53 21.34 1.31
N ASP A 259 -11.51 22.64 0.98
CA ASP A 259 -12.36 23.71 1.55
C ASP A 259 -13.83 23.56 1.12
#